data_e7bc24923301637ce0e99f8d46e85b90
#
_entry.id   e7bc24923301637ce0e99f8d46e85b90
#
_cell.length_a   1.000
_cell.length_b   1.000
_cell.length_c   1.000
_cell.angle_alpha   90.00
_cell.angle_beta   90.00
_cell.angle_gamma   90.00
#
_symmetry.space_group_name_H-M   'P 1'
#
loop_
_entity.id
_entity.type
_entity.pdbx_description
1 polymer ?
#
loop_
_entity_poly.entity_id
_entity_poly.type
_entity_poly.pdbx_seq_one_letter_code
_entity_poly.pdbx_strand_id
1 'polypeptide(L)'
;IFWEIDKDNHEADLNCISEYLLSVFEFASVSKSTVFDKTEWLSFSPVNGKWIYELYEKDAENGKPMRQAVERLFAMSMEERETIYTAIAHDMKFAEDPANGFQFESIGLEKGAQSVISDFFLYFYNVVLCSAHFALQGLTKDKFGRADFAQEYFSGKNKKIKYICPVCLQTTTNAEREDDIEHYFAKAWIPCLALHPYNLYFICPVCNERYKSMKRVFHDGIIDVRRVFLPYIDTIRDRVKIEFIHEEEKDRISLAP
;
A
#
# COMPACT_ATOMS: atom_id res chain seq x y z
N ILE A 1 9.18 -14.51 2.83
CA ILE A 1 9.49 -14.35 1.40
C ILE A 1 10.90 -14.86 1.18
N PHE A 2 11.04 -15.82 0.28
CA PHE A 2 12.34 -16.46 0.01
C PHE A 2 13.03 -15.91 -1.25
N TRP A 3 12.38 -14.99 -1.96
CA TRP A 3 12.86 -14.44 -3.21
C TRP A 3 13.05 -12.93 -3.13
N GLU A 4 14.17 -12.46 -3.64
CA GLU A 4 14.39 -11.03 -3.81
C GLU A 4 13.46 -10.49 -4.90
N ILE A 5 12.63 -9.51 -4.55
CA ILE A 5 11.69 -8.87 -5.45
C ILE A 5 12.27 -7.52 -5.87
N ASP A 6 12.40 -7.32 -7.19
CA ASP A 6 12.84 -6.06 -7.75
C ASP A 6 11.66 -5.08 -7.88
N LYS A 7 11.81 -3.90 -7.29
CA LYS A 7 10.79 -2.84 -7.26
C LYS A 7 10.88 -1.87 -8.44
N ASP A 8 12.03 -1.80 -9.09
CA ASP A 8 12.40 -0.72 -10.02
C ASP A 8 11.40 -0.54 -11.16
N ASN A 9 10.68 -1.61 -11.53
CA ASN A 9 9.77 -1.58 -12.67
C ASN A 9 8.42 -0.92 -12.40
N HIS A 10 7.91 -0.95 -11.15
CA HIS A 10 6.57 -0.46 -10.78
C HIS A 10 6.60 0.64 -9.73
N GLU A 11 7.77 0.96 -9.21
CA GLU A 11 7.94 1.94 -8.14
C GLU A 11 7.50 3.35 -8.56
N ALA A 12 7.89 3.77 -9.77
CA ALA A 12 7.63 5.13 -10.24
C ALA A 12 6.13 5.45 -10.33
N ASP A 13 5.33 4.57 -10.92
CA ASP A 13 3.90 4.79 -11.09
C ASP A 13 3.14 4.70 -9.77
N LEU A 14 3.48 3.74 -8.91
CA LEU A 14 2.85 3.63 -7.59
C LEU A 14 3.25 4.78 -6.65
N ASN A 15 4.48 5.29 -6.72
CA ASN A 15 4.86 6.50 -5.99
C ASN A 15 4.09 7.71 -6.47
N CYS A 16 4.02 7.94 -7.78
CA CYS A 16 3.23 9.02 -8.37
C CYS A 16 1.77 8.98 -7.87
N ILE A 17 1.16 7.79 -7.86
CA ILE A 17 -0.22 7.60 -7.35
C ILE A 17 -0.30 7.89 -5.85
N SER A 18 0.59 7.32 -5.05
CA SER A 18 0.57 7.45 -3.59
C SER A 18 0.77 8.90 -3.15
N GLU A 19 1.74 9.60 -3.73
CA GLU A 19 2.00 11.02 -3.47
C GLU A 19 0.82 11.91 -3.88
N TYR A 20 0.20 11.59 -5.01
CA TYR A 20 -0.97 12.32 -5.46
C TYR A 20 -2.16 12.12 -4.51
N LEU A 21 -2.42 10.91 -4.04
CA LEU A 21 -3.47 10.67 -3.05
C LEU A 21 -3.18 11.34 -1.71
N LEU A 22 -1.92 11.38 -1.29
CA LEU A 22 -1.48 12.11 -0.10
C LEU A 22 -1.78 13.61 -0.22
N SER A 23 -1.63 14.20 -1.42
CA SER A 23 -1.88 15.63 -1.65
C SER A 23 -3.31 16.08 -1.33
N VAL A 24 -4.29 15.17 -1.32
CA VAL A 24 -5.66 15.47 -0.87
C VAL A 24 -5.71 15.75 0.62
N PHE A 25 -4.97 14.98 1.41
CA PHE A 25 -4.85 15.21 2.86
C PHE A 25 -4.00 16.43 3.18
N GLU A 26 -2.96 16.69 2.39
CA GLU A 26 -2.17 17.92 2.47
C GLU A 26 -3.05 19.14 2.23
N PHE A 27 -3.82 19.15 1.15
CA PHE A 27 -4.77 20.23 0.88
C PHE A 27 -5.79 20.41 2.02
N ALA A 28 -6.34 19.31 2.52
CA ALA A 28 -7.28 19.38 3.64
C ALA A 28 -6.65 19.97 4.91
N SER A 29 -5.35 19.72 5.16
CA SER A 29 -4.64 20.23 6.35
C SER A 29 -4.37 21.73 6.31
N VAL A 30 -4.29 22.33 5.10
CA VAL A 30 -4.00 23.77 4.93
C VAL A 30 -5.22 24.60 4.54
N SER A 31 -6.28 23.97 4.01
CA SER A 31 -7.51 24.64 3.62
C SER A 31 -8.29 25.12 4.84
N LYS A 32 -8.75 26.37 4.80
CA LYS A 32 -9.66 26.93 5.81
C LYS A 32 -11.12 26.57 5.55
N SER A 33 -11.42 25.99 4.40
CA SER A 33 -12.76 25.54 4.04
C SER A 33 -13.16 24.31 4.86
N THR A 34 -14.45 24.20 5.14
CA THR A 34 -15.08 23.00 5.73
C THR A 34 -15.74 22.12 4.66
N VAL A 35 -15.50 22.44 3.39
CA VAL A 35 -15.96 21.67 2.24
C VAL A 35 -14.83 21.54 1.21
N PHE A 36 -14.88 20.49 0.41
CA PHE A 36 -13.93 20.30 -0.69
C PHE A 36 -14.24 21.27 -1.83
N ASP A 37 -13.65 22.47 -1.75
CA ASP A 37 -13.91 23.54 -2.71
C ASP A 37 -13.12 23.30 -4.01
N LYS A 38 -13.84 23.33 -5.14
CA LYS A 38 -13.28 23.10 -6.48
C LYS A 38 -12.19 24.09 -6.86
N THR A 39 -12.44 25.35 -6.61
CA THR A 39 -11.55 26.43 -7.08
C THR A 39 -10.26 26.41 -6.28
N GLU A 40 -10.35 26.25 -4.96
CA GLU A 40 -9.19 26.13 -4.08
C GLU A 40 -8.39 24.85 -4.44
N TRP A 41 -9.09 23.72 -4.62
CA TRP A 41 -8.45 22.46 -4.99
C TRP A 41 -7.72 22.52 -6.32
N LEU A 42 -8.36 23.06 -7.39
CA LEU A 42 -7.71 23.18 -8.69
C LEU A 42 -6.55 24.19 -8.70
N SER A 43 -6.57 25.17 -7.80
CA SER A 43 -5.43 26.07 -7.59
C SER A 43 -4.28 25.37 -6.88
N PHE A 44 -4.58 24.51 -5.91
CA PHE A 44 -3.58 23.73 -5.17
C PHE A 44 -2.97 22.61 -6.02
N SER A 45 -3.79 21.89 -6.79
CA SER A 45 -3.37 20.77 -7.66
C SER A 45 -3.72 21.06 -9.14
N PRO A 46 -3.01 21.96 -9.81
CA PRO A 46 -3.40 22.42 -11.16
C PRO A 46 -3.24 21.34 -12.24
N VAL A 47 -2.37 20.37 -12.03
CA VAL A 47 -2.04 19.32 -13.01
C VAL A 47 -3.05 18.18 -12.98
N ASN A 48 -3.23 17.55 -11.83
CA ASN A 48 -4.05 16.36 -11.65
C ASN A 48 -5.37 16.61 -10.91
N GLY A 49 -5.57 17.82 -10.35
CA GLY A 49 -6.72 18.14 -9.51
C GLY A 49 -8.07 17.92 -10.19
N LYS A 50 -8.15 18.14 -11.50
CA LYS A 50 -9.36 17.89 -12.28
C LYS A 50 -9.81 16.44 -12.23
N TRP A 51 -8.87 15.50 -12.32
CA TRP A 51 -9.18 14.06 -12.36
C TRP A 51 -9.89 13.59 -11.08
N ILE A 52 -9.33 13.92 -9.89
CA ILE A 52 -9.95 13.50 -8.62
C ILE A 52 -11.25 14.25 -8.35
N TYR A 53 -11.35 15.53 -8.78
CA TYR A 53 -12.56 16.28 -8.62
C TYR A 53 -13.71 15.72 -9.48
N GLU A 54 -13.44 15.26 -10.69
CA GLU A 54 -14.42 14.58 -11.53
C GLU A 54 -14.87 13.24 -10.92
N LEU A 55 -13.98 12.50 -10.25
CA LEU A 55 -14.37 11.30 -9.50
C LEU A 55 -15.26 11.67 -8.31
N TYR A 56 -14.92 12.70 -7.56
CA TYR A 56 -15.72 13.21 -6.45
C TYR A 56 -17.13 13.62 -6.88
N GLU A 57 -17.27 14.31 -8.01
CA GLU A 57 -18.57 14.69 -8.56
C GLU A 57 -19.39 13.46 -9.01
N LYS A 58 -18.77 12.52 -9.71
CA LYS A 58 -19.46 11.29 -10.15
C LYS A 58 -19.93 10.43 -8.98
N ASP A 59 -19.25 10.45 -7.87
CA ASP A 59 -19.63 9.72 -6.66
C ASP A 59 -20.88 10.30 -5.99
N ALA A 60 -21.22 11.56 -6.28
CA ALA A 60 -22.47 12.17 -5.82
C ALA A 60 -23.71 11.42 -6.29
N GLU A 61 -23.67 10.91 -7.53
CA GLU A 61 -24.79 10.22 -8.16
C GLU A 61 -24.99 8.80 -7.64
N ASN A 62 -23.95 8.19 -7.05
CA ASN A 62 -23.93 6.76 -6.70
C ASN A 62 -23.71 6.46 -5.21
N GLY A 63 -23.61 7.47 -4.33
CA GLY A 63 -23.40 7.29 -2.90
C GLY A 63 -22.09 6.56 -2.52
N LYS A 64 -21.02 6.77 -3.30
CA LYS A 64 -19.79 6.03 -3.13
C LYS A 64 -18.92 6.50 -1.96
N PRO A 65 -18.12 5.59 -1.38
CA PRO A 65 -17.37 5.83 -0.16
C PRO A 65 -16.35 6.98 -0.24
N MET A 66 -15.74 7.23 -1.42
CA MET A 66 -14.70 8.25 -1.57
C MET A 66 -15.22 9.67 -1.33
N ARG A 67 -16.36 10.04 -1.93
CA ARG A 67 -16.97 11.35 -1.70
C ARG A 67 -17.29 11.55 -0.22
N GLN A 68 -17.93 10.57 0.40
CA GLN A 68 -18.27 10.64 1.82
C GLN A 68 -17.02 10.74 2.71
N ALA A 69 -15.93 10.05 2.35
CA ALA A 69 -14.67 10.15 3.05
C ALA A 69 -14.09 11.56 2.96
N VAL A 70 -14.07 12.18 1.77
CA VAL A 70 -13.60 13.55 1.56
C VAL A 70 -14.48 14.55 2.31
N GLU A 71 -15.80 14.43 2.23
CA GLU A 71 -16.73 15.32 2.95
C GLU A 71 -16.53 15.23 4.48
N ARG A 72 -16.38 14.03 5.02
CA ARG A 72 -16.06 13.84 6.44
C ARG A 72 -14.70 14.39 6.83
N LEU A 73 -13.68 14.25 5.96
CA LEU A 73 -12.36 14.82 6.19
C LEU A 73 -12.45 16.35 6.34
N PHE A 74 -13.14 17.02 5.42
CA PHE A 74 -13.29 18.47 5.47
C PHE A 74 -14.19 18.98 6.60
N ALA A 75 -15.09 18.14 7.12
CA ALA A 75 -15.90 18.46 8.30
C ALA A 75 -15.12 18.42 9.63
N MET A 76 -13.91 17.83 9.66
CA MET A 76 -13.03 17.84 10.81
C MET A 76 -12.39 19.21 11.05
N SER A 77 -11.93 19.46 12.26
CA SER A 77 -11.13 20.64 12.58
C SER A 77 -9.81 20.65 11.78
N MET A 78 -9.25 21.83 11.58
CA MET A 78 -7.96 21.96 10.88
C MET A 78 -6.83 21.21 11.63
N GLU A 79 -6.84 21.21 12.96
CA GLU A 79 -5.88 20.50 13.80
C GLU A 79 -5.95 18.97 13.61
N GLU A 80 -7.18 18.41 13.54
CA GLU A 80 -7.36 16.99 13.24
C GLU A 80 -6.87 16.63 11.83
N ARG A 81 -7.17 17.46 10.84
CA ARG A 81 -6.71 17.26 9.46
C ARG A 81 -5.19 17.32 9.33
N GLU A 82 -4.54 18.25 10.03
CA GLU A 82 -3.08 18.36 10.10
C GLU A 82 -2.46 17.14 10.79
N THR A 83 -3.05 16.69 11.89
CA THR A 83 -2.61 15.47 12.60
C THR A 83 -2.69 14.23 11.68
N ILE A 84 -3.81 14.09 10.97
CA ILE A 84 -4.02 12.99 10.01
C ILE A 84 -2.99 13.05 8.88
N TYR A 85 -2.83 14.20 8.24
CA TYR A 85 -1.86 14.37 7.15
C TYR A 85 -0.43 14.04 7.61
N THR A 86 -0.02 14.57 8.76
CA THR A 86 1.31 14.34 9.31
C THR A 86 1.58 12.86 9.55
N ALA A 87 0.62 12.14 10.12
CA ALA A 87 0.75 10.71 10.37
C ALA A 87 0.81 9.88 9.08
N ILE A 88 -0.05 10.19 8.10
CA ILE A 88 -0.02 9.50 6.80
C ILE A 88 1.30 9.77 6.08
N ALA A 89 1.73 11.03 6.01
CA ALA A 89 2.98 11.41 5.35
C ALA A 89 4.21 10.76 6.00
N HIS A 90 4.19 10.60 7.33
CA HIS A 90 5.22 9.86 8.05
C HIS A 90 5.19 8.37 7.68
N ASP A 91 4.02 7.73 7.75
CA ASP A 91 3.89 6.30 7.56
C ASP A 91 4.20 5.87 6.11
N MET A 92 3.91 6.73 5.13
CA MET A 92 4.27 6.49 3.73
C MET A 92 5.79 6.50 3.48
N LYS A 93 6.60 6.99 4.41
CA LYS A 93 8.07 6.97 4.35
C LYS A 93 8.70 5.80 5.12
N PHE A 94 7.92 4.80 5.52
CA PHE A 94 8.41 3.69 6.34
C PHE A 94 9.64 2.96 5.76
N ALA A 95 9.76 2.93 4.44
CA ALA A 95 10.88 2.29 3.76
C ALA A 95 12.16 3.12 3.80
N GLU A 96 12.06 4.44 3.95
CA GLU A 96 13.19 5.37 4.06
C GLU A 96 13.71 5.42 5.49
N ASP A 97 12.81 5.40 6.48
CA ASP A 97 13.16 5.41 7.91
C ASP A 97 12.37 4.37 8.71
N PRO A 98 12.74 3.08 8.59
CA PRO A 98 12.07 2.00 9.32
C PRO A 98 12.17 2.13 10.84
N ALA A 99 13.07 2.99 11.36
CA ALA A 99 13.30 3.15 12.81
C ALA A 99 12.12 3.80 13.54
N ASN A 100 11.33 4.61 12.84
CA ASN A 100 10.30 5.44 13.45
C ASN A 100 8.96 4.73 13.68
N GLY A 101 8.79 3.51 13.15
CA GLY A 101 7.51 2.77 13.27
C GLY A 101 6.36 3.47 12.54
N PHE A 102 5.12 3.03 12.81
CA PHE A 102 3.93 3.67 12.25
C PHE A 102 3.25 4.58 13.26
N GLN A 103 2.86 5.77 12.80
CA GLN A 103 2.17 6.76 13.64
C GLN A 103 0.65 6.61 13.57
N PHE A 104 0.10 6.15 12.46
CA PHE A 104 -1.34 6.05 12.24
C PHE A 104 -2.09 5.31 13.37
N GLU A 105 -1.52 4.20 13.86
CA GLU A 105 -2.12 3.47 14.98
C GLU A 105 -1.92 4.16 16.34
N SER A 106 -0.89 5.01 16.48
CA SER A 106 -0.51 5.64 17.75
C SER A 106 -1.21 6.97 18.02
N ILE A 107 -1.72 7.65 17.00
CA ILE A 107 -2.30 9.00 17.14
C ILE A 107 -3.69 9.00 17.80
N GLY A 108 -4.21 7.84 18.20
CA GLY A 108 -5.46 7.74 18.96
C GLY A 108 -6.67 8.34 18.26
N LEU A 109 -6.68 8.35 16.93
CA LEU A 109 -7.78 8.88 16.14
C LEU A 109 -9.11 8.22 16.55
N GLU A 110 -10.13 9.03 16.66
CA GLU A 110 -11.49 8.52 16.80
C GLU A 110 -11.83 7.56 15.66
N LYS A 111 -12.70 6.57 15.92
CA LYS A 111 -13.12 5.59 14.91
C LYS A 111 -13.63 6.24 13.61
N GLY A 112 -14.22 7.44 13.71
CA GLY A 112 -14.68 8.22 12.58
C GLY A 112 -13.55 8.66 11.65
N ALA A 113 -12.44 9.14 12.20
CA ALA A 113 -11.29 9.56 11.44
C ALA A 113 -10.57 8.38 10.78
N GLN A 114 -10.42 7.26 11.51
CA GLN A 114 -9.86 6.03 10.95
C GLN A 114 -10.67 5.53 9.75
N SER A 115 -12.02 5.60 9.82
CA SER A 115 -12.87 5.17 8.72
C SER A 115 -12.74 6.08 7.49
N VAL A 116 -12.52 7.39 7.65
CA VAL A 116 -12.28 8.32 6.54
C VAL A 116 -11.07 7.91 5.72
N ILE A 117 -9.95 7.65 6.40
CA ILE A 117 -8.69 7.27 5.75
C ILE A 117 -8.84 5.91 5.07
N SER A 118 -9.47 4.96 5.77
CA SER A 118 -9.74 3.63 5.22
C SER A 118 -10.62 3.70 3.98
N ASP A 119 -11.78 4.37 4.05
CA ASP A 119 -12.72 4.46 2.93
C ASP A 119 -12.09 5.14 1.71
N PHE A 120 -11.26 6.17 1.92
CA PHE A 120 -10.55 6.87 0.87
C PHE A 120 -9.53 5.96 0.16
N PHE A 121 -8.53 5.44 0.87
CA PHE A 121 -7.46 4.65 0.24
C PHE A 121 -7.96 3.32 -0.32
N LEU A 122 -8.90 2.66 0.35
CA LEU A 122 -9.47 1.41 -0.13
C LEU A 122 -10.35 1.59 -1.37
N TYR A 123 -11.01 2.75 -1.54
CA TYR A 123 -11.68 3.07 -2.79
C TYR A 123 -10.68 3.10 -3.95
N PHE A 124 -9.56 3.79 -3.81
CA PHE A 124 -8.56 3.86 -4.88
C PHE A 124 -7.91 2.52 -5.16
N TYR A 125 -7.69 1.71 -4.16
CA TYR A 125 -7.19 0.35 -4.38
C TYR A 125 -8.25 -0.56 -5.03
N ASN A 126 -9.41 -0.72 -4.41
CA ASN A 126 -10.40 -1.72 -4.82
C ASN A 126 -11.13 -1.33 -6.12
N VAL A 127 -11.41 -0.04 -6.31
CA VAL A 127 -12.18 0.45 -7.46
C VAL A 127 -11.26 0.96 -8.57
N VAL A 128 -10.34 1.86 -8.26
CA VAL A 128 -9.54 2.50 -9.30
C VAL A 128 -8.45 1.58 -9.80
N LEU A 129 -7.61 1.01 -8.93
CA LEU A 129 -6.55 0.09 -9.36
C LEU A 129 -7.11 -1.23 -9.90
N CYS A 130 -8.04 -1.86 -9.17
CA CYS A 130 -8.48 -3.22 -9.49
C CYS A 130 -9.56 -3.31 -10.58
N SER A 131 -10.40 -2.27 -10.74
CA SER A 131 -11.57 -2.33 -11.64
C SER A 131 -11.63 -1.20 -12.68
N ALA A 132 -10.79 -0.17 -12.53
CA ALA A 132 -10.69 0.95 -13.44
C ALA A 132 -9.22 1.26 -13.76
N HIS A 133 -8.87 2.54 -13.83
CA HIS A 133 -7.48 2.98 -14.06
C HIS A 133 -7.24 4.34 -13.43
N PHE A 134 -6.02 4.58 -12.98
CA PHE A 134 -5.50 5.92 -12.75
C PHE A 134 -5.16 6.57 -14.10
N ALA A 135 -5.46 7.87 -14.23
CA ALA A 135 -5.11 8.67 -15.40
C ALA A 135 -4.51 9.99 -14.91
N LEU A 136 -3.28 9.91 -14.39
CA LEU A 136 -2.55 11.03 -13.82
C LEU A 136 -1.40 11.43 -14.74
N GLN A 137 -1.14 12.72 -14.84
CA GLN A 137 0.10 13.20 -15.43
C GLN A 137 1.26 12.87 -14.48
N GLY A 138 2.30 12.29 -14.99
CA GLY A 138 3.45 11.80 -14.22
C GLY A 138 3.54 10.27 -14.20
N LEU A 139 2.49 9.56 -14.61
CA LEU A 139 2.57 8.13 -14.86
C LEU A 139 3.45 7.85 -16.10
N THR A 140 4.08 6.68 -16.11
CA THR A 140 4.88 6.22 -17.27
C THR A 140 4.01 5.86 -18.47
N LYS A 141 2.70 5.67 -18.24
CA LYS A 141 1.67 5.36 -19.23
C LYS A 141 0.49 6.32 -19.10
N ASP A 142 -0.33 6.43 -20.14
CA ASP A 142 -1.56 7.24 -20.11
C ASP A 142 -2.57 6.79 -19.05
N LYS A 143 -2.55 5.50 -18.72
CA LYS A 143 -3.41 4.88 -17.72
C LYS A 143 -2.66 3.80 -16.97
N PHE A 144 -2.99 3.63 -15.68
CA PHE A 144 -2.39 2.62 -14.82
C PHE A 144 -3.45 1.90 -14.00
N GLY A 145 -3.50 0.59 -14.11
CA GLY A 145 -4.42 -0.29 -13.36
C GLY A 145 -3.76 -1.61 -12.99
N ARG A 146 -4.57 -2.56 -12.50
CA ARG A 146 -4.08 -3.87 -12.05
C ARG A 146 -3.25 -4.62 -13.09
N ALA A 147 -3.69 -4.59 -14.35
CA ALA A 147 -2.98 -5.27 -15.43
C ALA A 147 -1.62 -4.64 -15.72
N ASP A 148 -1.54 -3.30 -15.66
CA ASP A 148 -0.28 -2.57 -15.84
C ASP A 148 0.67 -2.86 -14.69
N PHE A 149 0.19 -2.83 -13.44
CA PHE A 149 0.96 -3.21 -12.28
C PHE A 149 1.49 -4.64 -12.38
N ALA A 150 0.65 -5.62 -12.78
CA ALA A 150 1.09 -6.99 -12.97
C ALA A 150 2.18 -7.12 -14.05
N GLN A 151 1.98 -6.43 -15.19
CA GLN A 151 2.94 -6.43 -16.28
C GLN A 151 4.30 -5.86 -15.85
N GLU A 152 4.31 -4.77 -15.11
CA GLU A 152 5.53 -4.13 -14.60
C GLU A 152 6.18 -4.99 -13.50
N TYR A 153 5.40 -5.45 -12.53
CA TYR A 153 5.89 -6.30 -11.45
C TYR A 153 6.62 -7.54 -11.98
N PHE A 154 6.06 -8.23 -12.99
CA PHE A 154 6.66 -9.42 -13.59
C PHE A 154 7.61 -9.13 -14.75
N SER A 155 8.12 -7.91 -14.86
CA SER A 155 9.13 -7.54 -15.86
C SER A 155 10.56 -7.62 -15.30
N GLY A 156 11.55 -7.29 -16.11
CA GLY A 156 12.95 -7.18 -15.70
C GLY A 156 13.46 -8.42 -14.97
N LYS A 157 14.05 -8.22 -13.80
CA LYS A 157 14.59 -9.29 -12.95
C LYS A 157 13.49 -10.19 -12.37
N ASN A 158 12.26 -9.70 -12.25
CA ASN A 158 11.13 -10.44 -11.70
C ASN A 158 10.53 -11.45 -12.68
N LYS A 159 10.93 -11.46 -13.96
CA LYS A 159 10.45 -12.46 -14.94
C LYS A 159 10.58 -13.91 -14.45
N LYS A 160 11.62 -14.20 -13.68
CA LYS A 160 11.88 -15.53 -13.13
C LYS A 160 10.90 -15.97 -12.05
N ILE A 161 10.21 -15.03 -11.37
CA ILE A 161 9.22 -15.32 -10.33
C ILE A 161 7.78 -15.28 -10.86
N LYS A 162 7.57 -15.07 -12.16
CA LYS A 162 6.22 -14.97 -12.76
C LYS A 162 5.34 -16.17 -12.49
N TYR A 163 5.95 -17.36 -12.35
CA TYR A 163 5.26 -18.64 -12.14
C TYR A 163 5.60 -19.28 -10.80
N ILE A 164 6.19 -18.51 -9.87
CA ILE A 164 6.65 -19.02 -8.58
C ILE A 164 6.17 -18.05 -7.49
N CYS A 165 5.36 -18.57 -6.56
CA CYS A 165 4.99 -17.77 -5.40
C CYS A 165 6.22 -17.43 -4.55
N PRO A 166 6.50 -16.14 -4.28
CA PRO A 166 7.69 -15.75 -3.52
C PRO A 166 7.65 -16.15 -2.04
N VAL A 167 6.50 -16.61 -1.56
CA VAL A 167 6.30 -17.03 -0.16
C VAL A 167 6.51 -18.54 0.00
N CYS A 168 5.83 -19.38 -0.77
CA CYS A 168 5.90 -20.84 -0.61
C CYS A 168 6.75 -21.54 -1.68
N LEU A 169 7.25 -20.81 -2.67
CA LEU A 169 8.03 -21.30 -3.81
C LEU A 169 7.31 -22.34 -4.69
N GLN A 170 6.01 -22.51 -4.51
CA GLN A 170 5.22 -23.36 -5.37
C GLN A 170 4.99 -22.71 -6.73
N THR A 171 4.95 -23.52 -7.77
CA THR A 171 4.67 -23.07 -9.12
C THR A 171 3.19 -22.65 -9.22
N THR A 172 2.92 -21.49 -9.78
CA THR A 172 1.59 -21.02 -10.16
C THR A 172 1.42 -21.15 -11.67
N THR A 173 0.20 -21.42 -12.12
CA THR A 173 -0.07 -21.69 -13.55
C THR A 173 -0.20 -20.41 -14.36
N ASN A 174 -0.60 -19.30 -13.74
CA ASN A 174 -0.77 -18.01 -14.40
C ASN A 174 -0.79 -16.85 -13.40
N ALA A 175 0.39 -16.47 -12.94
CA ALA A 175 0.58 -15.44 -11.91
C ALA A 175 -0.14 -14.10 -12.21
N GLU A 176 -0.21 -13.67 -13.48
CA GLU A 176 -0.86 -12.40 -13.84
C GLU A 176 -2.37 -12.41 -13.64
N ARG A 177 -3.02 -13.58 -13.64
CA ARG A 177 -4.47 -13.74 -13.56
C ARG A 177 -4.95 -14.39 -12.27
N GLU A 178 -4.15 -15.30 -11.73
CA GLU A 178 -4.54 -16.18 -10.62
C GLU A 178 -3.94 -15.71 -9.28
N ASP A 179 -2.77 -15.05 -9.30
CA ASP A 179 -2.16 -14.54 -8.09
C ASP A 179 -2.86 -13.27 -7.60
N ASP A 180 -2.96 -13.15 -6.30
CA ASP A 180 -3.53 -11.99 -5.64
C ASP A 180 -2.48 -10.90 -5.42
N ILE A 181 -2.91 -9.64 -5.57
CA ILE A 181 -2.14 -8.52 -5.04
C ILE A 181 -2.33 -8.50 -3.53
N GLU A 182 -1.26 -8.76 -2.82
CA GLU A 182 -1.25 -8.82 -1.37
C GLU A 182 -0.54 -7.61 -0.77
N HIS A 183 -1.00 -7.20 0.41
CA HIS A 183 -0.42 -6.13 1.19
C HIS A 183 0.46 -6.72 2.30
N TYR A 184 1.74 -6.41 2.29
CA TYR A 184 2.65 -6.86 3.34
C TYR A 184 2.17 -6.37 4.71
N PHE A 185 1.95 -5.08 4.87
CA PHE A 185 1.19 -4.50 5.98
C PHE A 185 -0.28 -4.44 5.57
N ALA A 186 -1.11 -5.21 6.27
CA ALA A 186 -2.51 -5.35 5.88
C ALA A 186 -3.22 -3.99 5.78
N LYS A 187 -3.88 -3.75 4.66
CA LYS A 187 -4.61 -2.49 4.38
C LYS A 187 -5.73 -2.17 5.39
N ALA A 188 -6.21 -3.18 6.13
CA ALA A 188 -7.16 -2.98 7.22
C ALA A 188 -6.53 -2.29 8.45
N TRP A 189 -5.21 -2.28 8.56
CA TRP A 189 -4.47 -1.75 9.69
C TRP A 189 -3.77 -0.43 9.35
N ILE A 190 -3.18 -0.36 8.15
CA ILE A 190 -2.47 0.83 7.66
C ILE A 190 -2.98 1.12 6.24
N PRO A 191 -4.21 1.67 6.13
CA PRO A 191 -4.87 1.85 4.84
C PRO A 191 -4.14 2.82 3.91
N CYS A 192 -3.37 3.78 4.41
CA CYS A 192 -2.58 4.69 3.59
C CYS A 192 -1.49 3.99 2.77
N LEU A 193 -1.08 2.78 3.17
CA LEU A 193 -0.13 1.96 2.41
C LEU A 193 -0.80 1.05 1.38
N ALA A 194 -2.12 1.18 1.16
CA ALA A 194 -2.84 0.29 0.23
C ALA A 194 -2.35 0.36 -1.23
N LEU A 195 -1.69 1.46 -1.62
CA LEU A 195 -1.12 1.66 -2.96
C LEU A 195 0.40 1.90 -2.93
N HIS A 196 1.03 1.73 -1.76
CA HIS A 196 2.44 1.98 -1.62
C HIS A 196 3.28 0.89 -2.32
N PRO A 197 4.29 1.23 -3.15
CA PRO A 197 5.05 0.26 -3.96
C PRO A 197 5.72 -0.84 -3.14
N TYR A 198 6.22 -0.53 -1.94
CA TYR A 198 6.88 -1.50 -1.06
C TYR A 198 5.92 -2.33 -0.20
N ASN A 199 4.63 -2.07 -0.31
CA ASN A 199 3.60 -2.80 0.41
C ASN A 199 2.84 -3.81 -0.45
N LEU A 200 2.99 -3.72 -1.79
CA LEU A 200 2.24 -4.54 -2.74
C LEU A 200 3.14 -5.61 -3.38
N TYR A 201 2.68 -6.85 -3.41
CA TYR A 201 3.36 -7.95 -4.07
C TYR A 201 2.37 -9.04 -4.48
N PHE A 202 2.76 -9.85 -5.46
CA PHE A 202 1.93 -10.96 -5.93
C PHE A 202 2.26 -12.24 -5.18
N ILE A 203 1.23 -12.94 -4.68
CA ILE A 203 1.35 -14.26 -4.03
C ILE A 203 0.21 -15.17 -4.47
N CYS A 204 0.43 -16.48 -4.33
CA CYS A 204 -0.62 -17.42 -4.64
C CYS A 204 -1.79 -17.34 -3.64
N PRO A 205 -3.04 -17.65 -4.05
CA PRO A 205 -4.22 -17.59 -3.19
C PRO A 205 -4.08 -18.40 -1.91
N VAL A 206 -3.38 -19.55 -1.96
CA VAL A 206 -3.16 -20.38 -0.76
C VAL A 206 -2.35 -19.64 0.30
N CYS A 207 -1.29 -18.92 -0.09
CA CYS A 207 -0.51 -18.12 0.85
C CYS A 207 -1.29 -16.94 1.36
N ASN A 208 -2.07 -16.29 0.50
CA ASN A 208 -2.89 -15.16 0.87
C ASN A 208 -4.01 -15.56 1.85
N GLU A 209 -4.90 -16.44 1.43
CA GLU A 209 -6.10 -16.77 2.17
C GLU A 209 -5.84 -17.64 3.41
N ARG A 210 -4.98 -18.68 3.30
CA ARG A 210 -4.81 -19.68 4.35
C ARG A 210 -3.71 -19.38 5.34
N TYR A 211 -2.59 -18.81 4.89
CA TYR A 211 -1.43 -18.61 5.76
C TYR A 211 -1.32 -17.21 6.31
N LYS A 212 -1.44 -16.19 5.47
CA LYS A 212 -1.35 -14.81 5.94
C LYS A 212 -2.69 -14.30 6.45
N SER A 213 -3.74 -14.36 5.63
CA SER A 213 -5.06 -13.82 5.99
C SER A 213 -4.91 -12.39 6.57
N MET A 214 -5.54 -12.09 7.69
CA MET A 214 -5.43 -10.80 8.38
C MET A 214 -4.38 -10.77 9.51
N LYS A 215 -3.43 -11.70 9.50
CA LYS A 215 -2.38 -11.74 10.52
C LYS A 215 -1.49 -10.51 10.41
N ARG A 216 -1.17 -9.94 11.57
CA ARG A 216 -0.19 -8.86 11.66
C ARG A 216 1.20 -9.42 11.46
N VAL A 217 2.06 -8.69 10.77
CA VAL A 217 3.50 -8.99 10.68
C VAL A 217 4.24 -8.60 11.97
N PHE A 218 3.58 -7.83 12.85
CA PHE A 218 4.12 -7.44 14.15
C PHE A 218 3.61 -8.38 15.25
N HIS A 219 4.49 -8.76 16.16
CA HIS A 219 4.15 -9.53 17.38
C HIS A 219 3.89 -8.58 18.55
N ASP A 220 2.86 -8.89 19.36
CA ASP A 220 2.63 -8.33 20.69
C ASP A 220 2.54 -6.80 20.78
N GLY A 221 1.95 -6.14 19.77
CA GLY A 221 1.72 -4.69 19.79
C GLY A 221 2.97 -3.84 19.58
N ILE A 222 4.12 -4.45 19.29
CA ILE A 222 5.35 -3.73 18.96
C ILE A 222 5.33 -3.41 17.46
N ILE A 223 5.08 -2.15 17.14
CA ILE A 223 5.14 -1.62 15.77
C ILE A 223 6.59 -1.15 15.52
N ASP A 224 7.51 -2.06 15.41
CA ASP A 224 8.90 -1.76 15.07
C ASP A 224 9.23 -2.35 13.69
N VAL A 225 9.20 -1.51 12.67
CA VAL A 225 9.45 -1.90 11.27
C VAL A 225 10.85 -2.49 11.09
N ARG A 226 11.82 -2.14 11.93
CA ARG A 226 13.19 -2.70 11.88
C ARG A 226 13.25 -4.19 12.22
N ARG A 227 12.25 -4.69 12.94
CA ARG A 227 12.14 -6.10 13.34
C ARG A 227 11.41 -6.96 12.33
N VAL A 228 10.94 -6.34 11.26
CA VAL A 228 10.16 -7.01 10.22
C VAL A 228 11.04 -7.20 8.99
N PHE A 229 10.90 -8.35 8.34
CA PHE A 229 11.51 -8.58 7.04
C PHE A 229 10.76 -7.79 5.99
N LEU A 230 11.42 -6.81 5.36
CA LEU A 230 10.81 -6.00 4.31
C LEU A 230 11.13 -6.60 2.92
N PRO A 231 10.13 -7.11 2.18
CA PRO A 231 10.34 -7.91 0.97
C PRO A 231 11.15 -7.26 -0.14
N TYR A 232 11.15 -5.92 -0.19
CA TYR A 232 11.85 -5.13 -1.20
C TYR A 232 13.19 -4.54 -0.73
N ILE A 233 13.49 -4.66 0.56
CA ILE A 233 14.66 -4.02 1.18
C ILE A 233 15.60 -5.09 1.73
N ASP A 234 15.04 -6.06 2.44
CA ASP A 234 15.79 -7.12 3.10
C ASP A 234 15.99 -8.32 2.17
N THR A 235 17.15 -8.96 2.27
CA THR A 235 17.38 -10.28 1.67
C THR A 235 17.35 -11.36 2.74
N ILE A 236 16.76 -12.51 2.42
CA ILE A 236 16.70 -13.64 3.38
C ILE A 236 18.10 -14.14 3.70
N ARG A 237 19.05 -14.00 2.77
CA ARG A 237 20.46 -14.39 2.95
C ARG A 237 21.08 -13.74 4.18
N ASP A 238 20.70 -12.50 4.48
CA ASP A 238 21.29 -11.72 5.57
C ASP A 238 20.57 -11.96 6.90
N ARG A 239 19.43 -12.67 6.88
CA ARG A 239 18.56 -12.86 8.04
C ARG A 239 18.46 -14.31 8.50
N VAL A 240 18.85 -15.29 7.67
CA VAL A 240 18.66 -16.71 7.96
C VAL A 240 19.88 -17.51 7.54
N LYS A 241 20.40 -18.30 8.46
CA LYS A 241 21.40 -19.35 8.18
C LYS A 241 20.73 -20.70 8.08
N ILE A 242 21.12 -21.49 7.12
CA ILE A 242 20.74 -22.90 7.03
C ILE A 242 21.86 -23.71 7.66
N GLU A 243 21.56 -24.35 8.76
CA GLU A 243 22.52 -25.23 9.46
C GLU A 243 22.07 -26.68 9.32
N PHE A 244 23.01 -27.54 8.91
CA PHE A 244 22.83 -28.97 8.92
C PHE A 244 23.32 -29.50 10.28
N ILE A 245 22.39 -30.01 11.06
CA ILE A 245 22.70 -30.62 12.36
C ILE A 245 22.69 -32.14 12.15
N HIS A 246 23.88 -32.73 12.27
CA HIS A 246 24.03 -34.19 12.25
C HIS A 246 23.93 -34.69 13.68
N GLU A 247 22.86 -35.41 14.01
CA GLU A 247 22.67 -36.10 15.26
C GLU A 247 22.77 -37.60 14.99
N GLU A 248 23.34 -38.37 15.90
CA GLU A 248 23.66 -39.82 15.72
C GLU A 248 22.49 -40.69 15.22
N GLU A 249 21.25 -40.21 15.35
CA GLU A 249 20.07 -40.95 14.89
C GLU A 249 19.19 -40.16 13.86
N LYS A 250 19.42 -38.86 13.65
CA LYS A 250 18.61 -38.06 12.73
C LYS A 250 19.34 -36.81 12.22
N ASP A 251 19.37 -36.65 10.91
CA ASP A 251 19.79 -35.40 10.30
C ASP A 251 18.65 -34.39 10.34
N ARG A 252 18.97 -33.18 10.78
CA ARG A 252 18.02 -32.06 10.79
C ARG A 252 18.56 -30.88 9.99
N ILE A 253 17.64 -30.18 9.33
CA ILE A 253 17.91 -28.86 8.78
C ILE A 253 17.29 -27.84 9.74
N SER A 254 18.11 -26.94 10.27
CA SER A 254 17.66 -25.86 11.12
C SER A 254 17.79 -24.53 10.38
N LEU A 255 16.82 -23.65 10.57
CA LEU A 255 16.90 -22.26 10.18
C LEU A 255 17.26 -21.46 11.44
N ALA A 256 18.45 -20.90 11.49
CA ALA A 256 18.90 -20.03 12.56
C ALA A 256 18.77 -18.56 12.12
N PRO A 257 18.37 -17.65 13.04
CA PRO A 257 18.29 -16.20 12.78
C PRO A 257 19.69 -15.57 12.59
#